data_b23d4b6c03076ab43873bb1584213356
#
_entry.id   b23d4b6c03076ab43873bb1584213356
#
_cell.length_a   1.000
_cell.length_b   1.000
_cell.length_c   1.000
_cell.angle_alpha   90.00
_cell.angle_beta   90.00
_cell.angle_gamma   90.00
#
_symmetry.space_group_name_H-M   'P 1'
#
loop_
_entity.id
_entity.type
_entity.pdbx_description
1 polymer ?
#
loop_
_entity_poly.entity_id
_entity_poly.type
_entity_poly.pdbx_seq_one_letter_code
_entity_poly.pdbx_strand_id
1 'polypeptide(L)' 'MKVRPSVKPICEKCKIIKRQGRVMVICENPRHKQKQG' A
#
# COMPACT_ATOMS: atom_id res chain seq x y z
N MET A 1 0.44 -1.20 9.40
CA MET A 1 0.06 -1.65 8.04
C MET A 1 -1.45 -1.84 7.99
N LYS A 2 -2.06 -1.40 6.90
CA LYS A 2 -3.50 -1.58 6.71
C LYS A 2 -3.75 -2.70 5.72
N VAL A 3 -4.63 -3.61 6.06
CA VAL A 3 -5.03 -4.70 5.17
C VAL A 3 -6.43 -4.38 4.66
N ARG A 4 -6.55 -4.19 3.35
CA ARG A 4 -7.82 -3.81 2.73
C ARG A 4 -8.02 -4.54 1.41
N PRO A 5 -9.27 -4.77 0.99
CA PRO A 5 -9.52 -5.37 -0.33
C PRO A 5 -9.08 -4.47 -1.47
N SER A 6 -8.99 -3.16 -1.24
CA SER A 6 -8.51 -2.21 -2.23
C SER A 6 -7.54 -1.24 -1.58
N VAL A 7 -6.37 -1.07 -2.17
CA VAL A 7 -5.36 -0.16 -1.64
C VAL A 7 -5.16 1.01 -2.59
N LYS A 8 -4.91 2.18 -2.02
CA LYS A 8 -4.68 3.41 -2.79
C LYS A 8 -3.60 4.23 -2.14
N PRO A 9 -2.79 4.97 -2.93
CA PRO A 9 -1.85 5.91 -2.35
C PRO A 9 -2.60 7.01 -1.61
N ILE A 10 -2.14 7.31 -0.40
CA ILE A 10 -2.76 8.32 0.44
C ILE A 10 -2.09 9.67 0.23
N CYS A 11 -0.81 9.67 -0.07
CA CYS A 11 -0.05 10.89 -0.29
C CYS A 11 0.80 10.75 -1.55
N GLU A 12 1.46 11.86 -1.93
CA GLU A 12 2.28 11.89 -3.14
C GLU A 12 3.48 10.94 -3.07
N LYS A 13 3.93 10.62 -1.87
CA LYS A 13 5.09 9.77 -1.67
C LYS A 13 4.75 8.30 -1.60
N CYS A 14 3.48 7.96 -1.60
CA CYS A 14 3.05 6.57 -1.61
C CYS A 14 3.30 5.95 -2.97
N LYS A 15 3.76 4.72 -2.97
CA LYS A 15 3.99 3.96 -4.20
C LYS A 15 3.25 2.65 -4.14
N ILE A 16 2.66 2.28 -5.26
CA ILE A 16 1.96 1.00 -5.38
C ILE A 16 2.91 0.00 -5.99
N ILE A 17 3.07 -1.14 -5.34
CA ILE A 17 3.91 -2.23 -5.84
C ILE A 17 3.11 -3.52 -5.86
N LYS A 18 3.55 -4.46 -6.70
CA LYS A 18 2.99 -5.80 -6.71
C LYS A 18 4.06 -6.79 -6.29
N ARG A 19 3.71 -7.65 -5.34
CA ARG A 19 4.59 -8.73 -4.89
C ARG A 19 3.82 -10.03 -4.87
N GLN A 20 4.32 -11.01 -5.60
CA GLN A 20 3.72 -12.35 -5.60
C GLN A 20 2.21 -12.32 -5.82
N GLY A 21 1.76 -11.49 -6.76
CA GLY A 21 0.36 -11.36 -7.07
C GLY A 21 -0.44 -10.51 -6.10
N ARG A 22 0.22 -9.86 -5.16
CA ARG A 22 -0.45 -8.98 -4.19
C ARG A 22 -0.07 -7.53 -4.44
N VAL A 23 -1.07 -6.67 -4.39
CA VAL A 23 -0.86 -5.24 -4.53
C VAL A 23 -0.61 -4.65 -3.15
N MET A 24 0.45 -3.87 -3.04
CA MET A 24 0.82 -3.23 -1.78
C MET A 24 1.13 -1.77 -2.03
N VAL A 25 0.92 -0.96 -1.02
CA VAL A 25 1.31 0.45 -1.05
C VAL A 25 2.39 0.66 0.00
N ILE A 26 3.51 1.25 -0.43
CA ILE A 26 4.58 1.62 0.48
C ILE A 26 4.73 3.14 0.49
N CYS A 27 5.13 3.66 1.63
CA CYS A 27 5.28 5.10 1.81
C CYS A 27 6.33 5.35 2.89
N GLU A 28 6.88 6.56 2.92
CA GLU A 28 7.75 6.98 3.99
C GLU A 28 7.02 6.97 5.33
N ASN A 29 5.73 7.25 5.29
CA ASN A 29 4.91 7.21 6.49
C ASN A 29 4.40 5.80 6.70
N PRO A 30 4.79 5.12 7.80
CA PRO A 30 4.33 3.75 8.05
C PRO A 30 2.82 3.62 8.18
N ARG A 31 2.13 4.72 8.51
CA ARG A 31 0.68 4.71 8.60
C ARG A 31 -0.01 4.58 7.24
N HIS A 32 0.73 4.89 6.18
CA HIS A 32 0.20 4.80 4.82
C HIS A 32 0.48 3.44 4.17
N LYS A 33 1.24 2.60 4.82
CA LYS A 33 1.52 1.26 4.33
C LYS A 33 0.23 0.46 4.26
N GLN A 34 0.00 -0.17 3.12
CA GLN A 34 -1.21 -0.94 2.88
C GLN A 34 -0.88 -2.24 2.18
N LYS A 35 -1.73 -3.21 2.39
CA LYS A 35 -1.62 -4.52 1.77
C LYS A 35 -3.02 -4.94 1.33
N GLN A 36 -3.12 -5.37 0.08
CA GLN A 36 -4.37 -5.90 -0.43
C GLN A 36 -4.54 -7.33 0.08
N GLY A 37 -5.57 -7.54 0.85
CA GLY A 37 -5.78 -8.86 1.43
C GLY A 37 -7.11 -9.46 1.14
#